data_694126e2b8486dabc3312e003ebb28de
#
_entry.id   694126e2b8486dabc3312e003ebb28de
#
_cell.length_a   1.000
_cell.length_b   1.000
_cell.length_c   1.000
_cell.angle_alpha   90.00
_cell.angle_beta   90.00
_cell.angle_gamma   90.00
#
_symmetry.space_group_name_H-M   'P 1'
#
loop_
_entity.id
_entity.type
_entity.pdbx_description
1 polymer ?
#
loop_
_entity_poly.entity_id
_entity_poly.type
_entity_poly.pdbx_seq_one_letter_code
_entity_poly.pdbx_strand_id
1 'polypeptide(L)'
;MYGDIKYNPNFTHFDYVNPNAPKGGAVRLAAIGTYNSFNPFIIKGVPGIGLSMIYDGLLESSQDEAFTEYGRLAESVEIPEDRSWVIFNLRPEARWHDGAPITADDVLFSFNLLMQSGNPFYKAYYAEVSKAEKINAHSVKFSFAAGVNRELPLIMGQFTVLPKHYWEHRDFSETTLEPPLGS
;
A
#
# COMPACT_ATOMS: atom_id res chain seq x y z
N MET A 1 10.93 14.17 -4.68
CA MET A 1 12.38 14.01 -4.47
C MET A 1 13.21 15.05 -5.20
N TYR A 2 12.64 15.71 -6.18
CA TYR A 2 13.27 16.73 -6.99
C TYR A 2 12.39 17.98 -6.97
N GLY A 3 12.88 19.04 -6.33
CA GLY A 3 12.16 20.32 -6.22
C GLY A 3 11.17 20.41 -5.05
N ASP A 4 10.40 21.50 -5.07
CA ASP A 4 9.36 21.75 -4.07
C ASP A 4 8.08 20.98 -4.42
N ILE A 5 7.38 20.50 -3.40
CA ILE A 5 6.10 19.81 -3.58
C ILE A 5 5.02 20.81 -4.00
N LYS A 6 4.14 20.41 -4.91
CA LYS A 6 3.05 21.25 -5.43
C LYS A 6 1.96 21.50 -4.39
N TYR A 7 1.58 20.44 -3.68
CA TYR A 7 0.48 20.49 -2.71
C TYR A 7 1.02 20.74 -1.31
N ASN A 8 0.47 21.71 -0.61
CA ASN A 8 0.85 22.02 0.77
C ASN A 8 0.29 20.94 1.75
N PRO A 9 0.80 20.87 3.00
CA PRO A 9 0.38 19.83 3.95
C PRO A 9 -1.12 19.80 4.28
N ASN A 10 -1.84 20.89 4.02
CA ASN A 10 -3.29 21.00 4.32
C ASN A 10 -4.15 20.90 3.06
N PHE A 11 -3.63 20.39 1.94
CA PHE A 11 -4.44 20.20 0.74
C PHE A 11 -5.53 19.16 0.99
N THR A 12 -6.70 19.35 0.38
CA THR A 12 -7.88 18.48 0.57
C THR A 12 -8.15 17.59 -0.62
N HIS A 13 -7.61 17.92 -1.78
CA HIS A 13 -7.73 17.15 -3.03
C HIS A 13 -6.67 17.59 -4.02
N PHE A 14 -6.32 16.71 -4.93
CA PHE A 14 -5.47 17.03 -6.07
C PHE A 14 -6.20 17.91 -7.07
N ASP A 15 -5.50 18.78 -7.79
CA ASP A 15 -6.09 19.72 -8.77
C ASP A 15 -6.87 19.01 -9.90
N TYR A 16 -6.49 17.77 -10.22
CA TYR A 16 -7.16 16.94 -11.22
C TYR A 16 -8.41 16.23 -10.69
N VAL A 17 -8.75 16.38 -9.42
CA VAL A 17 -9.95 15.80 -8.80
C VAL A 17 -11.04 16.84 -8.65
N ASN A 18 -12.26 16.51 -9.06
CA ASN A 18 -13.44 17.35 -8.77
C ASN A 18 -14.01 17.02 -7.39
N PRO A 19 -13.83 17.88 -6.36
CA PRO A 19 -14.32 17.61 -5.01
C PRO A 19 -15.85 17.60 -4.92
N ASN A 20 -16.52 18.21 -5.90
CA ASN A 20 -17.99 18.30 -5.97
C ASN A 20 -18.61 17.17 -6.82
N ALA A 21 -17.80 16.20 -7.27
CA ALA A 21 -18.34 15.07 -8.02
C ALA A 21 -19.33 14.27 -7.14
N PRO A 22 -20.46 13.81 -7.71
CA PRO A 22 -21.39 12.96 -6.98
C PRO A 22 -20.70 11.72 -6.43
N LYS A 23 -20.97 11.38 -5.17
CA LYS A 23 -20.44 10.17 -4.54
C LYS A 23 -21.38 8.99 -4.79
N GLY A 24 -20.82 7.83 -5.12
CA GLY A 24 -21.57 6.61 -5.40
C GLY A 24 -21.93 6.42 -6.88
N GLY A 25 -22.87 5.52 -7.14
CA GLY A 25 -23.23 5.08 -8.48
C GLY A 25 -22.60 3.73 -8.84
N ALA A 26 -22.80 3.31 -10.11
CA ALA A 26 -22.24 2.08 -10.65
C ALA A 26 -21.62 2.31 -12.02
N VAL A 27 -20.39 1.83 -12.19
CA VAL A 27 -19.70 1.82 -13.49
C VAL A 27 -19.57 0.38 -13.96
N ARG A 28 -19.95 0.11 -15.21
CA ARG A 28 -19.75 -1.19 -15.86
C ARG A 28 -18.63 -1.06 -16.86
N LEU A 29 -17.55 -1.78 -16.60
CA LEU A 29 -16.38 -1.85 -17.47
C LEU A 29 -16.34 -3.23 -18.13
N ALA A 30 -15.86 -3.26 -19.39
CA ALA A 30 -15.62 -4.51 -20.10
C ALA A 30 -14.13 -4.89 -19.98
N ALA A 31 -13.88 -6.18 -19.79
CA ALA A 31 -12.54 -6.74 -19.79
C ALA A 31 -12.55 -8.04 -20.58
N ILE A 32 -11.50 -8.29 -21.36
CA ILE A 32 -11.34 -9.53 -22.14
C ILE A 32 -10.53 -10.52 -21.30
N GLY A 33 -11.02 -11.75 -21.20
CA GLY A 33 -10.35 -12.83 -20.47
C GLY A 33 -11.26 -13.49 -19.46
N THR A 34 -10.64 -14.30 -18.60
CA THR A 34 -11.29 -15.02 -17.50
C THR A 34 -10.53 -14.78 -16.21
N TYR A 35 -11.11 -15.15 -15.08
CA TYR A 35 -10.43 -15.13 -13.79
C TYR A 35 -10.84 -16.35 -12.97
N ASN A 36 -9.96 -16.75 -12.06
CA ASN A 36 -10.22 -17.83 -11.11
C ASN A 36 -9.64 -17.52 -9.72
N SER A 37 -9.24 -16.26 -9.47
CA SER A 37 -8.75 -15.83 -8.16
C SER A 37 -9.11 -14.37 -7.88
N PHE A 38 -9.45 -14.09 -6.63
CA PHE A 38 -9.52 -12.75 -6.05
C PHE A 38 -8.30 -12.41 -5.18
N ASN A 39 -7.28 -13.26 -5.21
CA ASN A 39 -5.97 -12.95 -4.65
C ASN A 39 -5.01 -12.51 -5.78
N PRO A 40 -4.72 -11.20 -5.95
CA PRO A 40 -3.83 -10.70 -6.99
C PRO A 40 -2.34 -10.75 -6.61
N PHE A 41 -2.01 -11.17 -5.40
CA PHE A 41 -0.67 -11.04 -4.83
C PHE A 41 0.21 -12.28 -5.03
N ILE A 42 -0.33 -13.35 -5.60
CA ILE A 42 0.36 -14.62 -5.85
C ILE A 42 0.51 -14.88 -7.35
N ILE A 43 1.38 -15.82 -7.72
CA ILE A 43 1.54 -16.24 -9.14
C ILE A 43 0.40 -17.17 -9.57
N LYS A 44 -0.13 -17.96 -8.64
CA LYS A 44 -1.12 -18.99 -8.95
C LYS A 44 -2.45 -18.37 -9.35
N GLY A 45 -3.00 -18.86 -10.45
CA GLY A 45 -4.30 -18.43 -10.96
C GLY A 45 -4.25 -17.18 -11.84
N VAL A 46 -5.44 -16.75 -12.25
CA VAL A 46 -5.67 -15.53 -13.03
C VAL A 46 -6.49 -14.58 -12.18
N PRO A 47 -5.93 -13.46 -11.71
CA PRO A 47 -6.65 -12.54 -10.84
C PRO A 47 -7.76 -11.80 -11.58
N GLY A 48 -8.84 -11.49 -10.87
CA GLY A 48 -9.90 -10.62 -11.36
C GLY A 48 -9.37 -9.20 -11.65
N ILE A 49 -9.85 -8.59 -12.72
CA ILE A 49 -9.48 -7.20 -13.06
C ILE A 49 -10.16 -6.24 -12.08
N GLY A 50 -9.44 -5.18 -11.66
CA GLY A 50 -9.94 -4.16 -10.75
C GLY A 50 -9.71 -4.44 -9.27
N LEU A 51 -9.12 -5.57 -8.90
CA LEU A 51 -8.83 -5.90 -7.49
C LEU A 51 -7.90 -4.90 -6.82
N SER A 52 -7.03 -4.23 -7.58
CA SER A 52 -6.16 -3.18 -7.02
C SER A 52 -6.92 -1.94 -6.51
N MET A 53 -8.19 -1.76 -6.93
CA MET A 53 -9.00 -0.61 -6.53
C MET A 53 -9.55 -0.70 -5.10
N ILE A 54 -9.42 -1.85 -4.45
CA ILE A 54 -9.93 -2.08 -3.09
C ILE A 54 -8.84 -2.06 -2.03
N TYR A 55 -7.58 -1.92 -2.42
CA TYR A 55 -6.45 -1.90 -1.50
C TYR A 55 -5.71 -0.57 -1.59
N ASP A 56 -5.44 0.02 -0.45
CA ASP A 56 -4.64 1.24 -0.36
C ASP A 56 -3.16 0.94 -0.08
N GLY A 57 -2.30 1.82 -0.61
CA GLY A 57 -0.89 1.90 -0.23
C GLY A 57 -0.69 2.80 0.99
N LEU A 58 0.53 2.85 1.49
CA LEU A 58 0.90 3.80 2.54
C LEU A 58 0.83 5.25 2.02
N LEU A 59 1.28 5.47 0.79
CA LEU A 59 1.22 6.75 0.07
C LEU A 59 0.50 6.57 -1.27
N GLU A 60 0.10 7.68 -1.88
CA GLU A 60 -0.51 7.79 -3.20
C GLU A 60 0.37 8.63 -4.11
N SER A 61 0.68 8.13 -5.31
CA SER A 61 1.46 8.87 -6.29
C SER A 61 0.65 10.00 -6.92
N SER A 62 1.22 11.20 -7.00
CA SER A 62 0.62 12.31 -7.73
C SER A 62 0.64 12.03 -9.23
N GLN A 63 -0.46 12.36 -9.93
CA GLN A 63 -0.54 12.22 -11.39
C GLN A 63 -0.04 13.46 -12.14
N ASP A 64 0.18 14.57 -11.44
CA ASP A 64 0.63 15.85 -12.01
C ASP A 64 1.99 16.33 -11.47
N GLU A 65 2.66 15.47 -10.69
CA GLU A 65 4.03 15.68 -10.23
C GLU A 65 4.85 14.40 -10.41
N ALA A 66 5.98 14.50 -11.07
CA ALA A 66 6.88 13.36 -11.26
C ALA A 66 7.56 12.97 -9.93
N PHE A 67 7.57 11.68 -9.61
CA PHE A 67 8.26 11.12 -8.44
C PHE A 67 7.86 11.72 -7.10
N THR A 68 6.60 12.16 -6.97
CA THR A 68 6.05 12.74 -5.74
C THR A 68 4.88 11.91 -5.26
N GLU A 69 4.86 11.64 -3.95
CA GLU A 69 3.82 10.87 -3.28
C GLU A 69 3.27 11.63 -2.08
N TYR A 70 2.00 11.43 -1.81
CA TYR A 70 1.26 12.06 -0.71
C TYR A 70 0.66 11.01 0.21
N GLY A 71 0.38 11.38 1.45
CA GLY A 71 -0.16 10.46 2.44
C GLY A 71 -1.51 9.87 2.03
N ARG A 72 -1.63 8.53 2.05
CA ARG A 72 -2.86 7.76 1.86
C ARG A 72 -3.28 7.12 3.18
N LEU A 73 -2.83 5.90 3.47
CA LEU A 73 -2.98 5.30 4.81
C LEU A 73 -2.06 5.97 5.84
N ALA A 74 -0.88 6.44 5.42
CA ALA A 74 -0.02 7.27 6.26
C ALA A 74 -0.45 8.74 6.21
N GLU A 75 -0.50 9.41 7.36
CA GLU A 75 -0.70 10.86 7.46
C GLU A 75 0.61 11.63 7.36
N SER A 76 1.72 11.01 7.79
CA SER A 76 3.05 11.61 7.73
C SER A 76 4.16 10.58 7.53
N VAL A 77 5.30 11.06 7.06
CA VAL A 77 6.50 10.26 6.79
C VAL A 77 7.71 10.94 7.38
N GLU A 78 8.58 10.18 8.03
CA GLU A 78 9.87 10.64 8.53
C GLU A 78 11.00 9.94 7.79
N ILE A 79 11.92 10.70 7.21
CA ILE A 79 13.05 10.20 6.43
C ILE A 79 14.31 10.97 6.84
N PRO A 80 15.41 10.31 7.26
CA PRO A 80 16.67 10.99 7.56
C PRO A 80 17.36 11.46 6.26
N GLU A 81 18.33 12.37 6.39
CA GLU A 81 19.10 12.89 5.24
C GLU A 81 19.81 11.79 4.46
N ASP A 82 20.34 10.79 5.17
CA ASP A 82 21.05 9.64 4.57
C ASP A 82 20.11 8.59 3.99
N ARG A 83 18.77 8.74 4.20
CA ARG A 83 17.72 7.83 3.74
C ARG A 83 17.94 6.37 4.15
N SER A 84 18.59 6.14 5.28
CA SER A 84 18.86 4.81 5.82
C SER A 84 17.61 4.11 6.37
N TRP A 85 16.54 4.85 6.58
CA TRP A 85 15.24 4.32 7.03
C TRP A 85 14.10 5.26 6.65
N VAL A 86 12.87 4.75 6.80
CA VAL A 86 11.63 5.52 6.71
C VAL A 86 10.68 5.10 7.83
N ILE A 87 9.98 6.06 8.43
CA ILE A 87 8.86 5.80 9.33
C ILE A 87 7.59 6.32 8.66
N PHE A 88 6.56 5.48 8.63
CA PHE A 88 5.20 5.86 8.24
C PHE A 88 4.33 5.94 9.49
N ASN A 89 3.71 7.09 9.71
CA ASN A 89 2.72 7.30 10.76
C ASN A 89 1.33 7.19 10.13
N LEU A 90 0.58 6.16 10.53
CA LEU A 90 -0.72 5.83 9.96
C LEU A 90 -1.81 6.76 10.52
N ARG A 91 -2.82 7.03 9.70
CA ARG A 91 -4.04 7.75 10.10
C ARG A 91 -4.80 6.95 11.16
N PRO A 92 -5.08 7.50 12.34
CA PRO A 92 -5.83 6.78 13.38
C PRO A 92 -7.28 6.43 12.97
N GLU A 93 -7.85 7.20 12.02
CA GLU A 93 -9.18 6.97 11.47
C GLU A 93 -9.24 5.93 10.35
N ALA A 94 -8.10 5.46 9.83
CA ALA A 94 -8.06 4.48 8.76
C ALA A 94 -8.72 3.16 9.19
N ARG A 95 -9.59 2.63 8.32
CA ARG A 95 -10.39 1.43 8.59
C ARG A 95 -10.43 0.50 7.38
N TRP A 96 -10.50 -0.77 7.66
CA TRP A 96 -10.89 -1.78 6.69
C TRP A 96 -12.40 -1.66 6.34
N HIS A 97 -12.81 -2.26 5.22
CA HIS A 97 -14.22 -2.23 4.79
C HIS A 97 -15.21 -2.83 5.81
N ASP A 98 -14.74 -3.68 6.71
CA ASP A 98 -15.53 -4.23 7.83
C ASP A 98 -15.55 -3.33 9.08
N GLY A 99 -14.87 -2.19 9.03
CA GLY A 99 -14.77 -1.21 10.11
C GLY A 99 -13.63 -1.45 11.11
N ALA A 100 -12.88 -2.56 11.01
CA ALA A 100 -11.72 -2.79 11.85
C ALA A 100 -10.63 -1.73 11.61
N PRO A 101 -9.88 -1.27 12.64
CA PRO A 101 -8.83 -0.28 12.46
C PRO A 101 -7.65 -0.83 11.66
N ILE A 102 -7.04 0.01 10.84
CA ILE A 102 -5.77 -0.28 10.17
C ILE A 102 -4.64 0.12 11.10
N THR A 103 -3.71 -0.79 11.37
CA THR A 103 -2.65 -0.60 12.34
C THR A 103 -1.27 -0.97 11.79
N ALA A 104 -0.23 -0.65 12.53
CA ALA A 104 1.14 -1.07 12.22
C ALA A 104 1.31 -2.60 12.18
N ASP A 105 0.45 -3.34 12.90
CA ASP A 105 0.45 -4.81 12.84
C ASP A 105 0.02 -5.33 11.46
N ASP A 106 -0.95 -4.65 10.80
CA ASP A 106 -1.35 -4.98 9.43
C ASP A 106 -0.23 -4.73 8.44
N VAL A 107 0.48 -3.60 8.58
CA VAL A 107 1.61 -3.25 7.71
C VAL A 107 2.74 -4.28 7.83
N LEU A 108 3.14 -4.62 9.06
CA LEU A 108 4.18 -5.64 9.29
C LEU A 108 3.76 -7.04 8.83
N PHE A 109 2.51 -7.40 9.11
CA PHE A 109 1.95 -8.66 8.63
C PHE A 109 2.00 -8.74 7.11
N SER A 110 1.55 -7.69 6.42
CA SER A 110 1.55 -7.60 4.96
C SER A 110 2.95 -7.74 4.39
N PHE A 111 3.92 -7.01 4.96
CA PHE A 111 5.32 -7.10 4.53
C PHE A 111 5.84 -8.53 4.64
N ASN A 112 5.69 -9.16 5.80
CA ASN A 112 6.15 -10.53 6.02
C ASN A 112 5.44 -11.52 5.10
N LEU A 113 4.11 -11.40 4.95
CA LEU A 113 3.29 -12.28 4.12
C LEU A 113 3.70 -12.20 2.64
N LEU A 114 3.82 -11.00 2.09
CA LEU A 114 4.22 -10.78 0.70
C LEU A 114 5.65 -11.24 0.43
N MET A 115 6.57 -11.01 1.38
CA MET A 115 7.95 -11.49 1.29
C MET A 115 8.07 -13.01 1.36
N GLN A 116 7.20 -13.69 2.09
CA GLN A 116 7.25 -15.15 2.27
C GLN A 116 6.46 -15.90 1.19
N SER A 117 5.23 -15.47 0.93
CA SER A 117 4.22 -16.20 0.16
C SER A 117 3.67 -15.45 -1.05
N GLY A 118 4.03 -14.18 -1.23
CA GLY A 118 3.62 -13.38 -2.37
C GLY A 118 4.38 -13.73 -3.65
N ASN A 119 4.00 -13.06 -4.75
CA ASN A 119 4.73 -13.15 -6.00
C ASN A 119 6.23 -12.86 -5.77
N PRO A 120 7.16 -13.64 -6.32
CA PRO A 120 8.62 -13.43 -6.18
C PRO A 120 9.09 -12.01 -6.51
N PHE A 121 8.31 -11.26 -7.29
CA PHE A 121 8.54 -9.84 -7.52
C PHE A 121 8.71 -9.06 -6.22
N TYR A 122 7.89 -9.34 -5.19
CA TYR A 122 7.99 -8.63 -3.89
C TYR A 122 9.33 -8.84 -3.22
N LYS A 123 9.86 -10.07 -3.24
CA LYS A 123 11.21 -10.36 -2.70
C LYS A 123 12.31 -9.57 -3.41
N ALA A 124 12.22 -9.46 -4.73
CA ALA A 124 13.21 -8.72 -5.51
C ALA A 124 13.07 -7.21 -5.29
N TYR A 125 11.82 -6.72 -5.27
CA TYR A 125 11.52 -5.30 -5.19
C TYR A 125 11.86 -4.68 -3.83
N TYR A 126 11.65 -5.43 -2.74
CA TYR A 126 11.93 -5.00 -1.37
C TYR A 126 13.20 -5.66 -0.76
N ALA A 127 14.09 -6.23 -1.60
CA ALA A 127 15.28 -6.94 -1.15
C ALA A 127 16.21 -6.11 -0.25
N GLU A 128 16.22 -4.80 -0.43
CA GLU A 128 17.07 -3.87 0.30
C GLU A 128 16.51 -3.42 1.65
N VAL A 129 15.29 -3.86 1.99
CA VAL A 129 14.72 -3.66 3.34
C VAL A 129 15.37 -4.65 4.29
N SER A 130 16.23 -4.13 5.17
CA SER A 130 16.98 -4.95 6.14
C SER A 130 16.16 -5.29 7.38
N LYS A 131 15.20 -4.42 7.76
CA LYS A 131 14.37 -4.59 8.95
C LYS A 131 13.06 -3.82 8.82
N ALA A 132 11.97 -4.44 9.29
CA ALA A 132 10.66 -3.80 9.48
C ALA A 132 10.28 -3.90 10.95
N GLU A 133 9.89 -2.78 11.59
CA GLU A 133 9.65 -2.69 13.02
C GLU A 133 8.39 -1.88 13.34
N LYS A 134 7.60 -2.37 14.28
CA LYS A 134 6.53 -1.60 14.91
C LYS A 134 7.12 -0.65 15.93
N ILE A 135 6.87 0.64 15.79
CA ILE A 135 7.22 1.65 16.80
C ILE A 135 6.09 1.75 17.82
N ASN A 136 4.85 1.87 17.34
CA ASN A 136 3.63 1.89 18.16
C ASN A 136 2.44 1.37 17.31
N ALA A 137 1.22 1.51 17.80
CA ALA A 137 0.03 1.01 17.11
C ALA A 137 -0.18 1.63 15.71
N HIS A 138 0.30 2.84 15.48
CA HIS A 138 0.11 3.60 14.24
C HIS A 138 1.42 4.01 13.56
N SER A 139 2.58 3.52 14.01
CA SER A 139 3.87 3.87 13.39
C SER A 139 4.70 2.64 13.11
N VAL A 140 5.18 2.54 11.87
CA VAL A 140 6.03 1.45 11.39
C VAL A 140 7.31 2.02 10.78
N LYS A 141 8.44 1.38 11.07
CA LYS A 141 9.75 1.74 10.55
C LYS A 141 10.29 0.66 9.63
N PHE A 142 10.79 1.07 8.48
CA PHE A 142 11.58 0.23 7.58
C PHE A 142 13.00 0.75 7.53
N SER A 143 13.97 -0.10 7.84
CA SER A 143 15.40 0.20 7.74
C SER A 143 15.97 -0.45 6.48
N PHE A 144 16.92 0.21 5.85
CA PHE A 144 17.51 -0.22 4.59
C PHE A 144 18.95 -0.68 4.76
N ALA A 145 19.43 -1.53 3.85
CA ALA A 145 20.84 -1.92 3.82
C ALA A 145 21.72 -0.75 3.40
N ALA A 146 23.00 -0.72 3.82
CA ALA A 146 23.91 0.37 3.51
C ALA A 146 24.27 0.44 2.02
N GLY A 147 24.45 1.63 1.47
CA GLY A 147 24.86 1.85 0.07
C GLY A 147 23.72 1.82 -0.96
N VAL A 148 22.53 2.08 -0.55
CA VAL A 148 21.28 1.69 -1.15
C VAL A 148 20.65 2.73 -2.06
N ASN A 149 19.69 2.26 -2.86
CA ASN A 149 18.78 3.02 -3.68
C ASN A 149 18.08 4.12 -2.89
N ARG A 150 18.33 5.37 -3.27
CA ARG A 150 17.76 6.57 -2.63
C ARG A 150 16.24 6.71 -2.81
N GLU A 151 15.64 5.89 -3.67
CA GLU A 151 14.20 5.87 -3.95
C GLU A 151 13.42 4.92 -3.04
N LEU A 152 14.11 4.12 -2.21
CA LEU A 152 13.46 3.15 -1.34
C LEU A 152 12.35 3.73 -0.44
N PRO A 153 12.47 4.94 0.14
CA PRO A 153 11.36 5.51 0.90
C PRO A 153 10.09 5.70 0.06
N LEU A 154 10.20 6.10 -1.22
CA LEU A 154 9.06 6.19 -2.15
C LEU A 154 8.55 4.80 -2.53
N ILE A 155 9.45 3.88 -2.85
CA ILE A 155 9.10 2.49 -3.16
C ILE A 155 8.29 1.88 -2.01
N MET A 156 8.69 2.13 -0.76
CA MET A 156 7.93 1.68 0.41
C MET A 156 6.60 2.40 0.57
N GLY A 157 6.47 3.63 0.08
CA GLY A 157 5.20 4.37 0.07
C GLY A 157 4.11 3.67 -0.74
N GLN A 158 4.49 3.01 -1.85
CA GLN A 158 3.58 2.27 -2.73
C GLN A 158 3.18 0.90 -2.17
N PHE A 159 3.72 0.53 -1.01
CA PHE A 159 3.47 -0.77 -0.40
C PHE A 159 2.00 -0.95 -0.06
N THR A 160 1.38 -2.00 -0.62
CA THR A 160 -0.02 -2.35 -0.37
C THR A 160 -0.17 -3.00 1.00
N VAL A 161 -1.09 -2.49 1.80
CA VAL A 161 -1.42 -3.04 3.12
C VAL A 161 -2.58 -4.02 3.01
N LEU A 162 -2.47 -5.14 3.71
CA LEU A 162 -3.45 -6.24 3.73
C LEU A 162 -4.01 -6.45 5.14
N PRO A 163 -5.30 -6.79 5.28
CA PRO A 163 -5.93 -7.01 6.57
C PRO A 163 -5.40 -8.28 7.23
N LYS A 164 -4.66 -8.12 8.33
CA LYS A 164 -4.10 -9.24 9.09
C LYS A 164 -5.20 -10.21 9.53
N HIS A 165 -6.26 -9.70 10.16
CA HIS A 165 -7.35 -10.53 10.70
C HIS A 165 -8.11 -11.33 9.63
N TYR A 166 -8.06 -10.90 8.36
CA TYR A 166 -8.63 -11.64 7.24
C TYR A 166 -7.68 -12.74 6.76
N TRP A 167 -6.37 -12.44 6.63
CA TRP A 167 -5.43 -13.35 6.00
C TRP A 167 -4.71 -14.31 6.96
N GLU A 168 -4.59 -13.99 8.25
CA GLU A 168 -3.83 -14.82 9.21
C GLU A 168 -4.38 -16.25 9.41
N HIS A 169 -5.66 -16.47 9.02
CA HIS A 169 -6.32 -17.77 9.11
C HIS A 169 -6.62 -18.41 7.75
N ARG A 170 -6.05 -17.87 6.67
CA ARG A 170 -6.25 -18.34 5.29
C ARG A 170 -4.94 -18.74 4.65
N ASP A 171 -5.00 -19.72 3.75
CA ASP A 171 -3.83 -20.04 2.93
C ASP A 171 -3.67 -18.97 1.83
N PHE A 172 -2.72 -18.07 2.06
CA PHE A 172 -2.44 -16.98 1.13
C PHE A 172 -1.91 -17.46 -0.22
N SER A 173 -1.31 -18.65 -0.29
CA SER A 173 -0.71 -19.22 -1.50
C SER A 173 -1.74 -19.83 -2.47
N GLU A 174 -2.98 -19.98 -2.03
CA GLU A 174 -4.05 -20.58 -2.82
C GLU A 174 -4.93 -19.55 -3.52
N THR A 175 -5.48 -19.97 -4.68
CA THR A 175 -6.50 -19.16 -5.37
C THR A 175 -7.80 -19.17 -4.57
N THR A 176 -8.50 -18.04 -4.54
CA THR A 176 -9.80 -17.94 -3.88
C THR A 176 -10.75 -17.07 -4.70
N LEU A 177 -12.04 -17.40 -4.65
CA LEU A 177 -13.13 -16.57 -5.14
C LEU A 177 -13.97 -15.98 -3.99
N GLU A 178 -13.50 -16.10 -2.75
CA GLU A 178 -14.11 -15.40 -1.61
C GLU A 178 -13.93 -13.90 -1.80
N PRO A 179 -14.97 -13.09 -1.47
CA PRO A 179 -14.87 -11.63 -1.56
C PRO A 179 -13.67 -11.13 -0.75
N PRO A 180 -12.76 -10.35 -1.37
CA PRO A 180 -11.61 -9.82 -0.66
C PRO A 180 -12.03 -8.69 0.28
N LEU A 181 -11.31 -8.54 1.39
CA LEU A 181 -11.45 -7.42 2.31
C LEU A 181 -10.38 -6.39 1.99
N GLY A 182 -10.79 -5.17 1.70
CA GLY A 182 -9.91 -4.04 1.38
C GLY A 182 -9.99 -2.90 2.37
N SER A 183 -9.35 -1.78 2.05
CA SER A 183 -9.26 -0.55 2.84
C SER A 183 -10.04 0.61 2.26
#